data_303123accb1480b556ec6c964bb373b0
#
_entry.id   303123accb1480b556ec6c964bb373b0
#
_cell.length_a   1.000
_cell.length_b   1.000
_cell.length_c   1.000
_cell.angle_alpha   90.00
_cell.angle_beta   90.00
_cell.angle_gamma   90.00
#
_symmetry.space_group_name_H-M   'P 1'
#
loop_
_entity.id
_entity.type
_entity.pdbx_description
1 polymer ?
#
loop_
_entity_poly.entity_id
_entity_poly.type
_entity_poly.pdbx_seq_one_letter_code
_entity_poly.pdbx_strand_id
1 'polypeptide(L)' 'MGQIMYDYTKSSIVKVSNNKELFVKELIMASKKLLPYERENLINWLFYFTADKPEMQKWLYELLNKNILVS' A
#
# COMPACT_ATOMS: atom_id res chain seq x y z
N MET A 1 13.56 10.40 9.22
CA MET A 1 13.27 10.67 7.82
C MET A 1 12.26 9.72 7.20
N GLY A 2 12.06 8.55 7.81
CA GLY A 2 11.08 7.59 7.31
C GLY A 2 9.68 8.14 7.22
N GLN A 3 9.31 9.07 8.10
CA GLN A 3 7.97 9.63 8.10
C GLN A 3 7.66 10.41 6.82
N ILE A 4 8.63 11.14 6.29
CA ILE A 4 8.44 11.88 5.04
C ILE A 4 8.19 10.92 3.88
N MET A 5 8.97 9.85 3.81
CA MET A 5 8.81 8.83 2.78
C MET A 5 7.44 8.13 2.90
N TYR A 6 7.02 7.87 4.12
CA TYR A 6 5.73 7.23 4.39
C TYR A 6 4.57 8.11 3.91
N ASP A 7 4.62 9.42 4.24
CA ASP A 7 3.58 10.36 3.82
C ASP A 7 3.55 10.50 2.30
N TYR A 8 4.71 10.56 1.68
CA TYR A 8 4.80 10.62 0.23
C TYR A 8 4.20 9.37 -0.41
N THR A 9 4.48 8.21 0.17
CA THR A 9 3.96 6.94 -0.32
C THR A 9 2.43 6.92 -0.28
N LYS A 10 1.85 7.38 0.81
CA LYS A 10 0.38 7.44 0.92
C LYS A 10 -0.22 8.36 -0.15
N SER A 11 0.39 9.52 -0.36
CA SER A 11 -0.07 10.43 -1.40
C SER A 11 0.00 9.81 -2.79
N SER A 12 1.08 9.10 -3.09
CA SER A 12 1.24 8.43 -4.37
C SER A 12 0.18 7.34 -4.57
N ILE A 13 -0.11 6.59 -3.53
CA ILE A 13 -1.11 5.53 -3.59
C ILE A 13 -2.50 6.13 -3.87
N VAL A 14 -2.83 7.21 -3.20
CA VAL A 14 -4.12 7.88 -3.43
C VAL A 14 -4.25 8.32 -4.88
N LYS A 15 -3.19 8.85 -5.47
CA LYS A 15 -3.20 9.33 -6.85
C LYS A 15 -3.45 8.22 -7.85
N VAL A 16 -3.00 7.00 -7.56
CA VAL A 16 -3.13 5.88 -8.49
C VAL A 16 -4.22 4.90 -8.06
N SER A 17 -5.08 5.30 -7.13
CA SER A 17 -6.05 4.39 -6.53
C SER A 17 -7.08 3.85 -7.53
N ASN A 18 -7.28 4.53 -8.64
CA ASN A 18 -8.25 4.09 -9.65
C ASN A 18 -7.62 3.25 -10.77
N ASN A 19 -6.34 2.90 -10.64
CA ASN A 19 -5.64 2.11 -11.64
C ASN A 19 -4.94 0.94 -10.94
N LYS A 20 -5.42 -0.28 -11.19
CA LYS A 20 -4.92 -1.48 -10.50
C LYS A 20 -3.41 -1.66 -10.70
N GLU A 21 -2.95 -1.55 -11.94
CA GLU A 21 -1.53 -1.80 -12.23
C GLU A 21 -0.62 -0.82 -11.50
N LEU A 22 -0.98 0.46 -11.55
CA LEU A 22 -0.20 1.49 -10.87
C LEU A 22 -0.31 1.36 -9.35
N PHE A 23 -1.48 1.03 -8.85
CA PHE A 23 -1.70 0.83 -7.42
C PHE A 23 -0.82 -0.30 -6.89
N VAL A 24 -0.84 -1.44 -7.57
CA VAL A 24 -0.03 -2.61 -7.19
C VAL A 24 1.46 -2.28 -7.29
N LYS A 25 1.86 -1.61 -8.36
CA LYS A 25 3.26 -1.23 -8.55
C LYS A 25 3.74 -0.32 -7.43
N GLU A 26 2.94 0.66 -7.04
CA GLU A 26 3.30 1.56 -5.94
C GLU A 26 3.45 0.80 -4.62
N LEU A 27 2.55 -0.15 -4.34
CA LEU A 27 2.64 -0.94 -3.13
C LEU A 27 3.89 -1.80 -3.10
N ILE A 28 4.23 -2.42 -4.21
CA ILE A 28 5.44 -3.24 -4.31
C ILE A 28 6.68 -2.38 -4.09
N MET A 29 6.74 -1.22 -4.73
CA MET A 29 7.86 -0.31 -4.56
C MET A 29 7.97 0.17 -3.12
N ALA A 30 6.84 0.49 -2.50
CA ALA A 30 6.82 0.95 -1.11
C ALA A 30 7.34 -0.13 -0.18
N SER A 31 6.97 -1.38 -0.41
CA SER A 31 7.41 -2.49 0.45
C SER A 31 8.92 -2.66 0.45
N LYS A 32 9.57 -2.21 -0.62
CA LYS A 32 11.04 -2.30 -0.71
C LYS A 32 11.74 -1.12 -0.07
N LYS A 33 11.06 0.03 0.02
CA LYS A 33 11.68 1.27 0.50
C LYS A 33 11.39 1.56 1.96
N LEU A 34 10.24 1.13 2.45
CA LEU A 34 9.81 1.42 3.82
C LEU A 34 10.43 0.48 4.83
N LEU A 35 10.65 0.99 6.03
CA LEU A 35 11.08 0.17 7.15
C LEU A 35 9.93 -0.77 7.55
N PRO A 36 10.25 -1.90 8.25
CA PRO A 36 9.21 -2.87 8.61
C PRO A 36 8.02 -2.27 9.35
N TYR A 37 8.27 -1.38 10.32
CA TYR A 37 7.17 -0.79 11.07
C TYR A 37 6.36 0.18 10.20
N GLU A 38 7.00 0.82 9.24
CA GLU A 38 6.30 1.70 8.30
C GLU A 38 5.42 0.90 7.35
N ARG A 39 5.89 -0.25 6.90
CA ARG A 39 5.08 -1.14 6.06
C ARG A 39 3.85 -1.62 6.80
N GLU A 40 4.02 -1.98 8.07
CA GLU A 40 2.90 -2.42 8.88
C GLU A 40 1.87 -1.30 9.04
N ASN A 41 2.34 -0.09 9.32
CA ASN A 41 1.47 1.07 9.43
C ASN A 41 0.76 1.35 8.10
N LEU A 42 1.46 1.19 7.00
CA LEU A 42 0.89 1.39 5.68
C LEU A 42 -0.22 0.38 5.39
N ILE A 43 0.00 -0.88 5.75
CA ILE A 43 -1.01 -1.92 5.56
C ILE A 43 -2.26 -1.60 6.37
N ASN A 44 -2.10 -1.19 7.62
CA ASN A 44 -3.23 -0.80 8.46
C ASN A 44 -3.98 0.38 7.87
N TRP A 45 -3.26 1.37 7.38
CA TRP A 45 -3.88 2.52 6.71
C TRP A 45 -4.63 2.09 5.44
N LEU A 46 -4.06 1.15 4.69
CA LEU A 46 -4.70 0.65 3.47
C LEU A 46 -6.01 -0.06 3.76
N PHE A 47 -6.07 -0.84 4.84
CA PHE A 47 -7.33 -1.45 5.24
C PHE A 47 -8.39 -0.40 5.52
N TYR A 48 -8.00 0.68 6.18
CA TYR A 48 -8.89 1.79 6.47
C TYR A 48 -9.28 2.52 5.18
N PHE A 49 -8.31 2.82 4.35
CA PHE A 49 -8.52 3.57 3.10
C PHE A 49 -9.41 2.80 2.13
N THR A 50 -9.27 1.49 2.06
CA THR A 50 -10.02 0.66 1.12
C THR A 50 -11.32 0.10 1.71
N ALA A 51 -11.66 0.49 2.93
CA ALA A 51 -12.86 -0.05 3.60
C ALA A 51 -14.13 0.20 2.78
N ASP A 52 -14.20 1.32 2.07
CA ASP A 52 -15.34 1.67 1.22
C ASP A 52 -15.04 1.44 -0.27
N LYS A 53 -13.96 0.74 -0.59
CA LYS A 53 -13.53 0.48 -1.97
C LYS A 53 -13.30 -1.01 -2.17
N PRO A 54 -14.37 -1.77 -2.42
CA PRO A 54 -14.26 -3.25 -2.45
C PRO A 54 -13.25 -3.78 -3.47
N GLU A 55 -13.13 -3.15 -4.63
CA GLU A 55 -12.18 -3.61 -5.65
C GLU A 55 -10.74 -3.45 -5.20
N MET A 56 -10.43 -2.28 -4.62
CA MET A 56 -9.09 -2.03 -4.12
C MET A 56 -8.75 -2.94 -2.95
N GLN A 57 -9.72 -3.19 -2.09
CA GLN A 57 -9.52 -4.10 -0.97
C GLN A 57 -9.19 -5.50 -1.47
N LYS A 58 -9.82 -5.93 -2.55
CA LYS A 58 -9.54 -7.21 -3.18
C LYS A 58 -8.09 -7.25 -3.67
N TRP A 59 -7.63 -6.19 -4.33
CA TRP A 59 -6.24 -6.10 -4.80
C TRP A 59 -5.27 -6.19 -3.63
N LEU A 60 -5.59 -5.50 -2.54
CA LEU A 60 -4.76 -5.52 -1.34
C LEU A 60 -4.66 -6.93 -0.76
N TYR A 61 -5.78 -7.64 -0.64
CA TYR A 61 -5.77 -9.01 -0.15
C TYR A 61 -4.96 -9.94 -1.03
N GLU A 62 -5.03 -9.76 -2.34
CA GLU A 62 -4.23 -10.56 -3.26
C GLU A 62 -2.73 -10.39 -3.00
N LEU A 63 -2.30 -9.16 -2.78
CA LEU A 63 -0.89 -8.88 -2.50
C LEU A 63 -0.46 -9.47 -1.16
N LEU A 64 -1.32 -9.38 -0.14
CA LEU A 64 -1.02 -9.96 1.16
C LEU A 64 -0.92 -11.47 1.09
N ASN A 65 -1.80 -12.12 0.34
CA ASN A 65 -1.77 -13.57 0.15
C ASN A 65 -0.50 -14.04 -0.55
N LYS A 66 0.06 -13.21 -1.40
CA LYS A 66 1.30 -13.54 -2.12
C LYS A 66 2.54 -13.17 -1.32
N ASN A 67 2.37 -12.67 -0.10
CA ASN A 67 3.46 -12.24 0.78
C ASN A 67 4.33 -11.14 0.17
N ILE A 68 3.78 -10.35 -0.71
CA ILE A 68 4.53 -9.27 -1.35
C ILE A 68 4.77 -8.12 -0.38
N LEU A 69 3.77 -7.81 0.45
CA LEU A 69 3.85 -6.68 1.37
C LEU A 69 4.40 -7.04 2.74
N VAL A 70 4.37 -8.32 3.11
CA VAL A 70 4.74 -8.75 4.47
C VAL A 70 6.06 -9.50 4.51
N SER A 71 6.70 -9.70 3.41
CA SER A 71 8.02 -10.34 3.39
C SER A 71 9.16 -9.35 3.69
#